data_b7fee0dc42a870defc9a4a556e726b26
#
_entry.id   b7fee0dc42a870defc9a4a556e726b26
#
_cell.length_a   1.000
_cell.length_b   1.000
_cell.length_c   1.000
_cell.angle_alpha   90.00
_cell.angle_beta   90.00
_cell.angle_gamma   90.00
#
_symmetry.space_group_name_H-M   'P 1'
#
loop_
_entity.id
_entity.type
_entity.pdbx_description
1 polymer ?
#
loop_
_entity_poly.entity_id
_entity_poly.type
_entity_poly.pdbx_seq_one_letter_code
_entity_poly.pdbx_strand_id
1 'polypeptide(L)'
;LLRTRALRTVVINGWGMRLEYYRGPEAYRPCFPRDAGSAFAPRDDQLLINIRGEDILSGWHPRYFPLPFSFYEHVIARTGLNPVFMGQLDDGPYSTALRQRFPAATFLPAASPLEDFQTLRRARHVVLGVSSFSWLAAWLSESALDVHLPVCGLFDPCNGETMMLPIDDGRYRFYDVAFPSMAERESLDLVNWASLPQRVGAMDPQQVRRIVIDSMLSRRPPGARP
;
A
#
# COMPACT_ATOMS: atom_id res chain seq x y z
N LEU A 1 4.57 -13.82 27.81
CA LEU A 1 5.75 -14.68 27.82
C LEU A 1 7.03 -13.89 27.46
N LEU A 2 7.03 -13.14 26.35
CA LEU A 2 8.18 -12.27 25.99
C LEU A 2 8.42 -11.16 27.02
N ARG A 3 7.35 -10.53 27.54
CA ARG A 3 7.45 -9.49 28.57
C ARG A 3 8.04 -10.00 29.89
N THR A 4 7.82 -11.27 30.22
CA THR A 4 8.31 -11.90 31.45
C THR A 4 9.71 -12.48 31.29
N ARG A 5 10.33 -12.37 30.07
CA ARG A 5 11.60 -13.01 29.72
C ARG A 5 11.61 -14.55 29.92
N ALA A 6 10.44 -15.16 29.95
CA ALA A 6 10.31 -16.62 30.06
C ALA A 6 10.81 -17.34 28.79
N LEU A 7 10.82 -16.63 27.65
CA LEU A 7 11.37 -17.12 26.39
C LEU A 7 12.67 -16.38 26.09
N ARG A 8 13.73 -17.10 25.80
CA ARG A 8 15.04 -16.54 25.40
C ARG A 8 15.19 -16.39 23.89
N THR A 9 14.47 -17.19 23.14
CA THR A 9 14.54 -17.21 21.68
C THR A 9 13.14 -17.39 21.10
N VAL A 10 12.81 -16.60 20.08
CA VAL A 10 11.59 -16.71 19.31
C VAL A 10 11.98 -16.78 17.85
N VAL A 11 11.48 -17.79 17.15
CA VAL A 11 11.63 -17.91 15.69
C VAL A 11 10.32 -17.44 15.05
N ILE A 12 10.42 -16.42 14.22
CA ILE A 12 9.30 -15.95 13.38
C ILE A 12 9.46 -16.62 12.02
N ASN A 13 8.53 -17.49 11.68
CA ASN A 13 8.47 -18.08 10.35
C ASN A 13 7.54 -17.23 9.49
N GLY A 14 8.11 -16.51 8.51
CA GLY A 14 7.40 -15.59 7.62
C GLY A 14 7.98 -14.17 7.64
N TRP A 15 7.29 -13.27 6.96
CA TRP A 15 7.77 -11.89 6.75
C TRP A 15 7.57 -10.96 7.96
N GLY A 16 6.88 -11.42 9.01
CA GLY A 16 6.55 -10.59 10.17
C GLY A 16 5.59 -9.43 9.88
N MET A 17 5.02 -9.35 8.68
CA MET A 17 4.16 -8.25 8.22
C MET A 17 2.72 -8.40 8.75
N ARG A 18 2.58 -8.28 10.07
CA ARG A 18 1.29 -8.41 10.75
C ARG A 18 1.19 -7.38 11.87
N LEU A 19 0.16 -6.53 11.80
CA LEU A 19 -0.02 -5.42 12.75
C LEU A 19 -0.14 -5.88 14.20
N GLU A 20 -0.67 -7.08 14.44
CA GLU A 20 -0.76 -7.64 15.80
C GLU A 20 0.62 -7.87 16.45
N TYR A 21 1.71 -7.86 15.68
CA TYR A 21 3.08 -7.96 16.20
C TYR A 21 3.68 -6.62 16.57
N TYR A 22 3.06 -5.53 16.14
CA TYR A 22 3.57 -4.18 16.34
C TYR A 22 2.86 -3.48 17.50
N ARG A 23 3.58 -2.55 18.11
CA ARG A 23 2.98 -1.51 18.93
C ARG A 23 2.37 -0.43 18.03
N GLY A 24 1.76 0.59 18.62
CA GLY A 24 1.34 1.75 17.85
C GLY A 24 2.50 2.47 17.17
N PRO A 25 2.23 3.25 16.10
CA PRO A 25 3.26 3.90 15.28
C PRO A 25 4.17 4.83 16.10
N GLU A 26 3.68 5.40 17.20
CA GLU A 26 4.43 6.26 18.11
C GLU A 26 5.68 5.59 18.71
N ALA A 27 5.62 4.25 18.88
CA ALA A 27 6.75 3.49 19.40
C ALA A 27 7.93 3.37 18.41
N TYR A 28 7.64 3.54 17.12
CA TYR A 28 8.62 3.36 16.04
C TYR A 28 9.06 4.68 15.39
N ARG A 29 8.30 5.75 15.52
CA ARG A 29 8.64 7.07 14.97
C ARG A 29 10.05 7.54 15.33
N PRO A 30 10.57 7.33 16.56
CA PRO A 30 11.94 7.71 16.89
C PRO A 30 13.02 6.96 16.10
N CYS A 31 12.71 5.75 15.58
CA CYS A 31 13.62 4.99 14.73
C CYS A 31 13.71 5.55 13.29
N PHE A 32 12.78 6.42 12.93
CA PHE A 32 12.68 7.05 11.62
C PHE A 32 12.61 8.58 11.80
N PRO A 33 13.71 9.22 12.16
CA PRO A 33 13.71 10.66 12.43
C PRO A 33 13.20 11.44 11.21
N ARG A 34 12.59 12.58 11.48
CA ARG A 34 12.15 13.50 10.44
C ARG A 34 13.32 14.34 9.96
N ASP A 35 14.16 13.78 9.12
CA ASP A 35 15.24 14.56 8.55
C ASP A 35 14.75 15.55 7.51
N ALA A 36 15.47 16.64 7.40
CA ALA A 36 15.16 17.78 6.56
C ALA A 36 15.30 17.53 5.04
N GLY A 37 15.53 16.28 4.63
CA GLY A 37 16.05 15.93 3.32
C GLY A 37 15.05 15.80 2.17
N SER A 38 13.74 16.04 2.35
CA SER A 38 12.82 15.97 1.21
C SER A 38 12.86 17.25 0.38
N ALA A 39 13.26 17.13 -0.88
CA ALA A 39 13.22 18.23 -1.83
C ALA A 39 11.78 18.67 -2.19
N PHE A 40 10.79 17.79 -2.01
CA PHE A 40 9.39 18.06 -2.29
C PHE A 40 8.57 18.18 -1.00
N ALA A 41 7.86 19.30 -0.88
CA ALA A 41 6.91 19.55 0.21
C ALA A 41 5.47 19.43 -0.33
N PRO A 42 4.74 18.33 -0.02
CA PRO A 42 3.37 18.15 -0.47
C PRO A 42 2.46 19.27 0.08
N ARG A 43 1.60 19.84 -0.78
CA ARG A 43 0.60 20.84 -0.38
C ARG A 43 -0.70 20.15 0.05
N ASP A 44 -1.53 20.89 0.76
CA ASP A 44 -2.80 20.38 1.30
C ASP A 44 -3.85 20.05 0.21
N ASP A 45 -3.71 20.65 -0.97
CA ASP A 45 -4.58 20.42 -2.13
C ASP A 45 -4.10 19.28 -3.04
N GLN A 46 -3.05 18.55 -2.64
CA GLN A 46 -2.44 17.50 -3.45
C GLN A 46 -2.77 16.10 -2.91
N LEU A 47 -3.05 15.19 -3.85
CA LEU A 47 -3.17 13.77 -3.62
C LEU A 47 -1.87 13.08 -4.05
N LEU A 48 -1.08 12.66 -3.07
CA LEU A 48 0.19 12.00 -3.34
C LEU A 48 -0.04 10.51 -3.63
N ILE A 49 0.28 10.08 -4.85
CA ILE A 49 0.04 8.72 -5.34
C ILE A 49 1.36 7.99 -5.49
N ASN A 50 1.59 6.98 -4.64
CA ASN A 50 2.80 6.18 -4.70
C ASN A 50 2.66 5.05 -5.73
N ILE A 51 3.56 5.04 -6.70
CA ILE A 51 3.69 3.97 -7.69
C ILE A 51 4.80 3.02 -7.28
N ARG A 52 4.45 1.75 -7.20
CA ARG A 52 5.40 0.64 -7.17
C ARG A 52 5.57 0.14 -8.59
N GLY A 53 6.79 0.20 -9.10
CA GLY A 53 7.16 -0.20 -10.45
C GLY A 53 8.28 -1.24 -10.44
N GLU A 54 9.20 -1.16 -11.43
CA GLU A 54 10.39 -1.97 -11.56
C GLU A 54 10.14 -3.49 -11.42
N ASP A 55 10.60 -4.07 -10.30
CA ASP A 55 10.53 -5.51 -10.03
C ASP A 55 9.11 -6.10 -10.09
N ILE A 56 8.09 -5.32 -9.72
CA ILE A 56 6.71 -5.81 -9.75
C ILE A 56 6.09 -5.80 -11.15
N LEU A 57 6.65 -5.04 -12.10
CA LEU A 57 6.16 -5.01 -13.48
C LEU A 57 6.41 -6.34 -14.21
N SER A 58 7.34 -7.17 -13.72
CA SER A 58 7.54 -8.54 -14.23
C SER A 58 6.39 -9.48 -13.92
N GLY A 59 5.54 -9.14 -12.93
CA GLY A 59 4.34 -9.90 -12.58
C GLY A 59 4.56 -11.25 -11.89
N TRP A 60 5.82 -11.66 -11.66
CA TRP A 60 6.12 -13.01 -11.15
C TRP A 60 5.84 -13.22 -9.65
N HIS A 61 5.69 -12.14 -8.88
CA HIS A 61 5.45 -12.27 -7.44
C HIS A 61 3.95 -12.27 -7.11
N PRO A 62 3.43 -13.27 -6.37
CA PRO A 62 1.97 -13.46 -6.19
C PRO A 62 1.27 -12.30 -5.50
N ARG A 63 1.98 -11.54 -4.64
CA ARG A 63 1.39 -10.46 -3.83
C ARG A 63 1.66 -9.06 -4.33
N TYR A 64 2.51 -8.92 -5.34
CA TYR A 64 2.87 -7.65 -5.91
C TYR A 64 2.47 -7.61 -7.37
N PHE A 65 1.74 -6.58 -7.72
CA PHE A 65 1.34 -6.28 -9.09
C PHE A 65 0.96 -4.81 -9.17
N PRO A 66 1.15 -4.13 -10.29
CA PRO A 66 0.72 -2.75 -10.47
C PRO A 66 -0.79 -2.62 -10.31
N LEU A 67 -1.21 -1.48 -9.77
CA LEU A 67 -2.63 -1.17 -9.65
C LEU A 67 -3.19 -0.65 -10.98
N PRO A 68 -4.48 -0.93 -11.27
CA PRO A 68 -5.12 -0.42 -12.49
C PRO A 68 -5.33 1.10 -12.40
N PHE A 69 -5.29 1.77 -13.54
CA PHE A 69 -5.47 3.22 -13.60
C PHE A 69 -6.85 3.67 -13.11
N SER A 70 -7.86 2.82 -13.27
CA SER A 70 -9.21 3.05 -12.74
C SER A 70 -9.25 3.22 -11.22
N PHE A 71 -8.31 2.64 -10.47
CA PHE A 71 -8.19 2.89 -9.04
C PHE A 71 -7.75 4.33 -8.76
N TYR A 72 -6.73 4.81 -9.45
CA TYR A 72 -6.29 6.20 -9.30
C TYR A 72 -7.35 7.18 -9.73
N GLU A 73 -8.03 6.94 -10.87
CA GLU A 73 -9.16 7.74 -11.34
C GLU A 73 -10.28 7.83 -10.30
N HIS A 74 -10.63 6.69 -9.72
CA HIS A 74 -11.68 6.62 -8.69
C HIS A 74 -11.34 7.49 -7.48
N VAL A 75 -10.10 7.40 -6.98
CA VAL A 75 -9.68 8.19 -5.81
C VAL A 75 -9.56 9.67 -6.16
N ILE A 76 -8.99 10.02 -7.32
CA ILE A 76 -8.88 11.41 -7.79
C ILE A 76 -10.28 12.03 -7.92
N ALA A 77 -11.21 11.35 -8.58
CA ALA A 77 -12.58 11.84 -8.74
C ALA A 77 -13.31 12.02 -7.41
N ARG A 78 -13.07 11.10 -6.45
CA ARG A 78 -13.70 11.14 -5.12
C ARG A 78 -13.17 12.27 -4.24
N THR A 79 -11.88 12.56 -4.33
CA THR A 79 -11.23 13.58 -3.50
C THR A 79 -11.28 14.97 -4.12
N GLY A 80 -11.28 15.09 -5.44
CA GLY A 80 -11.15 16.35 -6.16
C GLY A 80 -9.78 17.02 -6.00
N LEU A 81 -8.79 16.30 -5.45
CA LEU A 81 -7.44 16.84 -5.20
C LEU A 81 -6.56 16.74 -6.45
N ASN A 82 -5.52 17.55 -6.50
CA ASN A 82 -4.54 17.57 -7.58
C ASN A 82 -3.61 16.35 -7.48
N PRO A 83 -3.60 15.43 -8.47
CA PRO A 83 -2.79 14.23 -8.39
C PRO A 83 -1.30 14.51 -8.59
N VAL A 84 -0.48 13.92 -7.73
CA VAL A 84 0.98 13.94 -7.78
C VAL A 84 1.49 12.51 -7.70
N PHE A 85 1.99 11.98 -8.81
CA PHE A 85 2.58 10.65 -8.88
C PHE A 85 4.05 10.67 -8.50
N MET A 86 4.46 9.71 -7.70
CA MET A 86 5.85 9.54 -7.26
C MET A 86 6.21 8.08 -7.04
N GLY A 87 7.48 7.82 -6.88
CA GLY A 87 8.04 6.49 -6.62
C GLY A 87 8.74 5.91 -7.85
N GLN A 88 8.57 4.62 -8.11
CA GLN A 88 9.28 3.92 -9.18
C GLN A 88 8.62 4.16 -10.55
N LEU A 89 8.88 5.33 -11.11
CA LEU A 89 8.40 5.80 -12.41
C LEU A 89 9.58 5.84 -13.39
N ASP A 90 9.76 4.76 -14.12
CA ASP A 90 10.72 4.62 -15.21
C ASP A 90 10.19 5.20 -16.54
N ASP A 91 10.91 4.97 -17.63
CA ASP A 91 10.48 5.29 -18.98
C ASP A 91 9.83 4.08 -19.70
N GLY A 92 9.48 3.05 -18.95
CA GLY A 92 8.84 1.85 -19.46
C GLY A 92 7.40 2.05 -19.93
N PRO A 93 6.82 1.03 -20.57
CA PRO A 93 5.48 1.12 -21.17
C PRO A 93 4.38 1.47 -20.16
N TYR A 94 4.44 0.91 -18.94
CA TYR A 94 3.46 1.20 -17.88
C TYR A 94 3.50 2.68 -17.47
N SER A 95 4.67 3.21 -17.16
CA SER A 95 4.84 4.60 -16.74
C SER A 95 4.50 5.58 -17.87
N THR A 96 4.79 5.21 -19.11
CA THR A 96 4.39 5.99 -20.29
C THR A 96 2.87 6.05 -20.43
N ALA A 97 2.19 4.91 -20.34
CA ALA A 97 0.71 4.84 -20.39
C ALA A 97 0.07 5.60 -19.22
N LEU A 98 0.68 5.54 -18.02
CA LEU A 98 0.23 6.29 -16.86
C LEU A 98 0.29 7.81 -17.11
N ARG A 99 1.41 8.31 -17.64
CA ARG A 99 1.57 9.73 -17.99
C ARG A 99 0.55 10.17 -19.06
N GLN A 100 0.30 9.33 -20.06
CA GLN A 100 -0.71 9.62 -21.08
C GLN A 100 -2.13 9.66 -20.50
N ARG A 101 -2.44 8.79 -19.54
CA ARG A 101 -3.75 8.72 -18.90
C ARG A 101 -4.03 9.92 -17.99
N PHE A 102 -3.01 10.46 -17.34
CA PHE A 102 -3.13 11.57 -16.39
C PHE A 102 -2.31 12.79 -16.82
N PRO A 103 -2.60 13.40 -17.98
CA PRO A 103 -1.77 14.50 -18.53
C PRO A 103 -1.77 15.76 -17.67
N ALA A 104 -2.78 15.95 -16.82
CA ALA A 104 -2.87 17.10 -15.91
C ALA A 104 -2.19 16.83 -14.54
N ALA A 105 -1.69 15.61 -14.30
CA ALA A 105 -1.02 15.29 -13.05
C ALA A 105 0.43 15.79 -13.02
N THR A 106 0.93 16.00 -11.82
CA THR A 106 2.37 16.20 -11.60
C THR A 106 3.04 14.84 -11.44
N PHE A 107 4.18 14.65 -12.10
CA PHE A 107 5.03 13.46 -11.93
C PHE A 107 6.35 13.91 -11.32
N LEU A 108 6.64 13.45 -10.11
CA LEU A 108 7.91 13.78 -9.45
C LEU A 108 9.03 12.96 -10.08
N PRO A 109 10.21 13.55 -10.27
CA PRO A 109 11.39 12.79 -10.69
C PRO A 109 11.76 11.77 -9.60
N ALA A 110 12.46 10.71 -10.01
CA ALA A 110 13.01 9.75 -9.06
C ALA A 110 13.91 10.45 -8.03
N ALA A 111 13.69 10.14 -6.77
CA ALA A 111 14.48 10.63 -5.65
C ALA A 111 15.12 9.46 -4.90
N SER A 112 15.89 9.76 -3.86
CA SER A 112 16.40 8.67 -3.00
C SER A 112 15.24 8.01 -2.24
N PRO A 113 15.37 6.73 -1.86
CA PRO A 113 14.34 6.06 -1.05
C PRO A 113 14.01 6.81 0.25
N LEU A 114 14.98 7.48 0.86
CA LEU A 114 14.75 8.25 2.07
C LEU A 114 13.92 9.51 1.80
N GLU A 115 14.20 10.23 0.71
CA GLU A 115 13.43 11.40 0.29
C GLU A 115 11.99 11.02 -0.06
N ASP A 116 11.80 9.94 -0.79
CA ASP A 116 10.46 9.42 -1.13
C ASP A 116 9.69 9.04 0.14
N PHE A 117 10.35 8.38 1.09
CA PHE A 117 9.76 8.02 2.38
C PHE A 117 9.30 9.25 3.18
N GLN A 118 10.16 10.28 3.26
CA GLN A 118 9.83 11.50 3.98
C GLN A 118 8.75 12.33 3.26
N THR A 119 8.75 12.33 1.94
CA THR A 119 7.70 12.98 1.14
C THR A 119 6.34 12.34 1.43
N LEU A 120 6.26 11.00 1.41
CA LEU A 120 5.04 10.26 1.76
C LEU A 120 4.60 10.52 3.21
N ARG A 121 5.53 10.55 4.18
CA ARG A 121 5.21 10.81 5.58
C ARG A 121 4.63 12.19 5.84
N ARG A 122 4.99 13.19 5.03
CA ARG A 122 4.54 14.59 5.16
C ARG A 122 3.24 14.87 4.46
N ALA A 123 2.84 14.04 3.51
CA ALA A 123 1.62 14.25 2.74
C ALA A 123 0.36 14.09 3.61
N ARG A 124 -0.63 14.95 3.34
CA ARG A 124 -1.93 14.89 4.00
C ARG A 124 -2.86 13.86 3.38
N HIS A 125 -2.79 13.69 2.07
CA HIS A 125 -3.64 12.78 1.32
C HIS A 125 -2.75 11.84 0.49
N VAL A 126 -2.84 10.54 0.76
CA VAL A 126 -1.92 9.55 0.19
C VAL A 126 -2.70 8.39 -0.40
N VAL A 127 -2.32 7.99 -1.63
CA VAL A 127 -2.74 6.71 -2.23
C VAL A 127 -1.56 5.76 -2.18
N LEU A 128 -1.76 4.61 -1.55
CA LEU A 128 -0.72 3.60 -1.42
C LEU A 128 -0.65 2.73 -2.67
N GLY A 129 0.57 2.51 -3.16
CA GLY A 129 0.86 1.35 -4.01
C GLY A 129 0.84 0.05 -3.19
N VAL A 130 0.85 -1.10 -3.85
CA VAL A 130 0.99 -2.41 -3.18
C VAL A 130 2.45 -2.56 -2.71
N SER A 131 2.78 -1.88 -1.62
CA SER A 131 4.15 -1.73 -1.11
C SER A 131 4.19 -1.57 0.40
N SER A 132 5.01 -2.38 1.07
CA SER A 132 5.29 -2.21 2.50
C SER A 132 6.02 -0.90 2.81
N PHE A 133 6.76 -0.35 1.84
CA PHE A 133 7.47 0.92 1.96
C PHE A 133 6.49 2.10 2.11
N SER A 134 5.57 2.26 1.15
CA SER A 134 4.56 3.33 1.22
C SER A 134 3.61 3.15 2.39
N TRP A 135 3.26 1.90 2.71
CA TRP A 135 2.47 1.57 3.88
C TRP A 135 3.15 2.05 5.17
N LEU A 136 4.45 1.74 5.34
CA LEU A 136 5.19 2.15 6.55
C LEU A 136 5.29 3.67 6.65
N ALA A 137 5.54 4.37 5.55
CA ALA A 137 5.58 5.82 5.53
C ALA A 137 4.24 6.44 5.98
N ALA A 138 3.13 5.97 5.44
CA ALA A 138 1.79 6.44 5.81
C ALA A 138 1.41 6.06 7.24
N TRP A 139 1.75 4.86 7.69
CA TRP A 139 1.47 4.39 9.05
C TRP A 139 2.21 5.21 10.10
N LEU A 140 3.47 5.58 9.83
CA LEU A 140 4.27 6.44 10.70
C LEU A 140 3.95 7.94 10.58
N SER A 141 3.14 8.33 9.58
CA SER A 141 2.80 9.73 9.36
C SER A 141 2.01 10.31 10.53
N GLU A 142 2.33 11.55 10.87
CA GLU A 142 1.58 12.39 11.79
C GLU A 142 0.83 13.51 11.06
N SER A 143 1.05 13.60 9.74
CA SER A 143 0.44 14.63 8.88
C SER A 143 -0.74 14.11 8.08
N ALA A 144 -0.78 12.80 7.78
CA ALA A 144 -1.80 12.21 6.94
C ALA A 144 -3.20 12.34 7.56
N LEU A 145 -4.13 12.85 6.77
CA LEU A 145 -5.56 12.94 7.07
C LEU A 145 -6.35 11.81 6.41
N ASP A 146 -6.00 11.50 5.16
CA ASP A 146 -6.60 10.39 4.41
C ASP A 146 -5.52 9.53 3.76
N VAL A 147 -5.64 8.23 3.99
CA VAL A 147 -4.77 7.21 3.41
C VAL A 147 -5.64 6.22 2.63
N HIS A 148 -5.55 6.26 1.31
CA HIS A 148 -6.31 5.40 0.40
C HIS A 148 -5.53 4.10 0.17
N LEU A 149 -6.05 2.99 0.69
CA LEU A 149 -5.39 1.69 0.71
C LEU A 149 -6.17 0.66 -0.13
N PRO A 150 -5.54 0.08 -1.19
CA PRO A 150 -6.14 -1.00 -1.96
C PRO A 150 -6.08 -2.31 -1.18
N VAL A 151 -7.22 -2.98 -0.97
CA VAL A 151 -7.31 -4.27 -0.26
C VAL A 151 -7.10 -5.39 -1.27
N CYS A 152 -5.85 -5.55 -1.70
CA CYS A 152 -5.45 -6.58 -2.66
C CYS A 152 -3.96 -6.94 -2.47
N GLY A 153 -3.52 -8.01 -3.04
CA GLY A 153 -2.12 -8.42 -3.04
C GLY A 153 -1.52 -8.52 -1.64
N LEU A 154 -0.49 -7.71 -1.34
CA LEU A 154 0.14 -7.63 -0.01
C LEU A 154 -0.86 -7.29 1.10
N PHE A 155 -1.89 -6.51 0.78
CA PHE A 155 -2.88 -6.02 1.73
C PHE A 155 -4.15 -6.87 1.77
N ASP A 156 -4.22 -7.98 1.02
CA ASP A 156 -5.33 -8.90 1.11
C ASP A 156 -5.27 -9.71 2.42
N PRO A 157 -6.23 -9.55 3.34
CA PRO A 157 -6.24 -10.26 4.61
C PRO A 157 -6.46 -11.77 4.44
N CYS A 158 -6.99 -12.20 3.29
CA CYS A 158 -7.25 -13.61 3.01
C CYS A 158 -5.99 -14.41 2.61
N ASN A 159 -4.89 -13.74 2.26
CA ASN A 159 -3.65 -14.43 1.89
C ASN A 159 -2.94 -15.16 3.03
N GLY A 160 -3.37 -14.93 4.26
CA GLY A 160 -2.92 -15.70 5.44
C GLY A 160 -1.58 -15.28 6.02
N GLU A 161 -0.65 -14.70 5.29
CA GLU A 161 0.71 -14.43 5.76
C GLU A 161 0.91 -12.98 6.20
N THR A 162 0.16 -12.06 5.61
CA THR A 162 0.23 -10.64 5.94
C THR A 162 -1.08 -10.15 6.55
N MET A 163 -1.01 -9.17 7.43
CA MET A 163 -2.16 -8.49 8.02
C MET A 163 -1.75 -7.05 8.31
N MET A 164 -1.84 -6.20 7.29
CA MET A 164 -1.34 -4.84 7.32
C MET A 164 -2.46 -3.79 7.20
N LEU A 165 -3.70 -4.17 7.52
CA LEU A 165 -4.85 -3.26 7.46
C LEU A 165 -5.05 -2.58 8.83
N PRO A 166 -4.80 -1.25 8.94
CA PRO A 166 -5.02 -0.51 10.19
C PRO A 166 -6.51 -0.16 10.34
N ILE A 167 -7.32 -1.18 10.63
CA ILE A 167 -8.80 -1.09 10.67
C ILE A 167 -9.34 -0.18 11.78
N ASP A 168 -8.52 0.12 12.78
CA ASP A 168 -8.88 1.00 13.90
C ASP A 168 -8.38 2.44 13.70
N ASP A 169 -7.67 2.70 12.62
CA ASP A 169 -7.16 4.04 12.29
C ASP A 169 -8.12 4.75 11.32
N GLY A 170 -8.86 5.72 11.83
CA GLY A 170 -9.88 6.46 11.08
C GLY A 170 -9.36 7.26 9.87
N ARG A 171 -8.04 7.35 9.69
CA ARG A 171 -7.44 7.97 8.51
C ARG A 171 -7.55 7.10 7.26
N TYR A 172 -7.70 5.76 7.41
CA TYR A 172 -7.67 4.84 6.29
C TYR A 172 -9.02 4.72 5.58
N ARG A 173 -8.96 4.75 4.25
CA ARG A 173 -10.06 4.47 3.32
C ARG A 173 -9.68 3.23 2.53
N PHE A 174 -10.50 2.21 2.61
CA PHE A 174 -10.23 0.89 2.02
C PHE A 174 -10.97 0.72 0.71
N TYR A 175 -10.32 0.06 -0.25
CA TYR A 175 -10.88 -0.16 -1.58
C TYR A 175 -10.69 -1.61 -2.01
N ASP A 176 -11.80 -2.24 -2.45
CA ASP A 176 -11.74 -3.48 -3.21
C ASP A 176 -11.28 -3.14 -4.62
N VAL A 177 -10.12 -3.65 -5.02
CA VAL A 177 -9.48 -3.37 -6.30
C VAL A 177 -9.21 -4.68 -7.02
N ALA A 178 -9.54 -4.73 -8.31
CA ALA A 178 -9.20 -5.89 -9.15
C ALA A 178 -7.70 -6.19 -9.08
N PHE A 179 -7.38 -7.47 -8.90
CA PHE A 179 -6.00 -7.92 -8.78
C PHE A 179 -5.87 -9.30 -9.45
N PRO A 180 -5.10 -9.44 -10.53
CA PRO A 180 -5.05 -10.67 -11.27
C PRO A 180 -4.34 -11.78 -10.50
N SER A 181 -4.85 -13.00 -10.59
CA SER A 181 -4.18 -14.20 -10.09
C SER A 181 -2.90 -14.47 -10.87
N MET A 182 -2.02 -15.31 -10.32
CA MET A 182 -0.77 -15.68 -11.01
C MET A 182 -1.03 -16.32 -12.37
N ALA A 183 -2.05 -17.18 -12.48
CA ALA A 183 -2.40 -17.83 -13.75
C ALA A 183 -2.87 -16.83 -14.81
N GLU A 184 -3.65 -15.82 -14.41
CA GLU A 184 -4.07 -14.75 -15.31
C GLU A 184 -2.90 -13.92 -15.83
N ARG A 185 -1.87 -13.69 -15.00
CA ARG A 185 -0.70 -12.87 -15.35
C ARG A 185 0.19 -13.51 -16.42
N GLU A 186 0.21 -14.83 -16.55
CA GLU A 186 1.04 -15.54 -17.54
C GLU A 186 0.72 -15.13 -19.00
N SER A 187 -0.50 -14.74 -19.26
CA SER A 187 -0.98 -14.31 -20.60
C SER A 187 -1.39 -12.83 -20.65
N LEU A 188 -1.19 -12.08 -19.59
CA LEU A 188 -1.72 -10.74 -19.43
C LEU A 188 -0.80 -9.69 -20.04
N ASP A 189 -1.34 -8.89 -20.97
CA ASP A 189 -0.71 -7.61 -21.33
C ASP A 189 -0.96 -6.61 -20.18
N LEU A 190 0.10 -6.36 -19.41
CA LEU A 190 0.06 -5.50 -18.24
C LEU A 190 -0.47 -4.09 -18.53
N VAL A 191 0.03 -3.48 -19.61
CA VAL A 191 -0.33 -2.09 -19.95
C VAL A 191 -1.79 -2.02 -20.37
N ASN A 192 -2.22 -2.96 -21.20
CA ASN A 192 -3.61 -3.06 -21.62
C ASN A 192 -4.53 -3.32 -20.41
N TRP A 193 -4.19 -4.28 -19.55
CA TRP A 193 -4.97 -4.57 -18.34
C TRP A 193 -5.08 -3.35 -17.42
N ALA A 194 -3.97 -2.65 -17.15
CA ALA A 194 -3.97 -1.49 -16.27
C ALA A 194 -4.77 -0.31 -16.84
N SER A 195 -4.81 -0.18 -18.18
CA SER A 195 -5.47 0.91 -18.89
C SER A 195 -6.97 0.71 -19.07
N LEU A 196 -7.44 -0.55 -19.05
CA LEU A 196 -8.85 -0.88 -19.17
C LEU A 196 -9.59 -0.60 -17.84
N PRO A 197 -10.90 -0.29 -17.90
CA PRO A 197 -11.72 -0.18 -16.70
C PRO A 197 -11.70 -1.48 -15.90
N GLN A 198 -11.18 -1.40 -14.68
CA GLN A 198 -11.16 -2.51 -13.74
C GLN A 198 -12.13 -2.25 -12.58
N ARG A 199 -12.53 -3.32 -11.89
CA ARG A 199 -13.37 -3.22 -10.70
C ARG A 199 -12.65 -2.44 -9.61
N VAL A 200 -13.29 -1.36 -9.13
CA VAL A 200 -12.87 -0.58 -7.97
C VAL A 200 -14.12 -0.23 -7.16
N GLY A 201 -14.09 -0.47 -5.87
CA GLY A 201 -15.18 -0.14 -4.96
C GLY A 201 -14.69 0.31 -3.60
N ALA A 202 -15.24 1.39 -3.06
CA ALA A 202 -15.00 1.76 -1.66
C ALA A 202 -15.59 0.69 -0.75
N MET A 203 -14.84 0.28 0.26
CA MET A 203 -15.26 -0.71 1.25
C MET A 203 -15.70 -0.01 2.53
N ASP A 204 -16.80 -0.49 3.09
CA ASP A 204 -17.21 -0.10 4.43
C ASP A 204 -16.20 -0.60 5.48
N PRO A 205 -15.75 0.25 6.42
CA PRO A 205 -14.79 -0.15 7.45
C PRO A 205 -15.27 -1.35 8.29
N GLN A 206 -16.57 -1.50 8.51
CA GLN A 206 -17.13 -2.65 9.24
C GLN A 206 -17.04 -3.93 8.40
N GLN A 207 -17.19 -3.82 7.08
CA GLN A 207 -16.97 -4.95 6.18
C GLN A 207 -15.51 -5.41 6.23
N VAL A 208 -14.56 -4.46 6.14
CA VAL A 208 -13.13 -4.76 6.23
C VAL A 208 -12.80 -5.41 7.57
N ARG A 209 -13.33 -4.85 8.68
CA ARG A 209 -13.16 -5.41 10.02
C ARG A 209 -13.65 -6.86 10.10
N ARG A 210 -14.81 -7.18 9.53
CA ARG A 210 -15.33 -8.56 9.50
C ARG A 210 -14.38 -9.49 8.75
N ILE A 211 -13.94 -9.11 7.55
CA ILE A 211 -13.00 -9.92 6.74
C ILE A 211 -11.71 -10.19 7.51
N VAL A 212 -11.16 -9.17 8.19
CA VAL A 212 -9.95 -9.30 9.01
C VAL A 212 -10.17 -10.28 10.17
N ILE A 213 -11.27 -10.14 10.90
CA ILE A 213 -11.61 -11.02 12.04
C ILE A 213 -11.80 -12.46 11.55
N ASP A 214 -12.57 -12.66 10.49
CA ASP A 214 -12.82 -13.99 9.91
C ASP A 214 -11.52 -14.65 9.45
N SER A 215 -10.63 -13.89 8.81
CA SER A 215 -9.30 -14.36 8.44
C SER A 215 -8.45 -14.76 9.65
N MET A 216 -8.53 -14.01 10.74
CA MET A 216 -7.80 -14.34 11.98
C MET A 216 -8.35 -15.61 12.65
N LEU A 217 -9.68 -15.78 12.67
CA LEU A 217 -10.35 -16.92 13.31
C LEU A 217 -10.22 -18.22 12.50
N SER A 218 -10.19 -18.13 11.18
CA SER A 218 -10.06 -19.29 10.28
C SER A 218 -8.67 -19.96 10.34
N ARG A 219 -7.70 -19.32 10.99
CA ARG A 219 -6.35 -19.86 11.12
C ARG A 219 -6.28 -20.92 12.19
N ARG A 220 -6.06 -22.16 11.78
CA ARG A 220 -5.60 -23.19 12.69
C ARG A 220 -4.18 -22.87 13.17
N PRO A 221 -3.88 -23.00 14.46
CA PRO A 221 -2.51 -22.83 14.93
C PRO A 221 -1.59 -23.80 14.19
N PRO A 222 -0.35 -23.39 13.83
CA PRO A 222 0.62 -24.30 13.22
C PRO A 222 0.84 -25.50 14.15
N GLY A 223 0.48 -26.71 13.67
CA GLY A 223 0.61 -27.95 14.44
C GLY A 223 -0.70 -28.63 14.83
N ALA A 224 -1.86 -28.06 14.62
CA ALA A 224 -3.13 -28.77 14.72
C ALA A 224 -3.27 -29.71 13.50
N ARG A 225 -2.79 -30.93 13.63
CA ARG A 225 -3.10 -32.02 12.66
C ARG A 225 -4.60 -32.36 12.74
N PRO A 226 -5.25 -32.73 11.63
CA PRO A 226 -6.61 -33.23 11.65
C PRO A 226 -6.75 -34.47 12.51
#